data_acb00e79a8cec9800806ffa86fa08bfb
#
_entry.id   acb00e79a8cec9800806ffa86fa08bfb
#
_cell.length_a   1.000
_cell.length_b   1.000
_cell.length_c   1.000
_cell.angle_alpha   90.00
_cell.angle_beta   90.00
_cell.angle_gamma   90.00
#
_symmetry.space_group_name_H-M   'P 1'
#
loop_
_entity.id
_entity.type
_entity.pdbx_description
1 polymer ?
#
loop_
_entity_poly.entity_id
_entity_poly.type
_entity_poly.pdbx_seq_one_letter_code
_entity_poly.pdbx_strand_id
1 'polypeptide(L)'
;KTKVVQMIPGDIVVTVDVVVNSSANKKSECQVSIKAIENQTNGNLASAAYNSGQYMTTDTVLLADYALKKISNEFFSGLKNSFEDIVKKGHEIVLDMYLSESVTDWDFEQEAPGGSDYFKDVFDEWLRSHSFQGVYDMSNSTDKYIHATLNIPLWNVEKNRSYTISNFGSDVKKFLREQLGDSYRPSVIAQGQKLTVTIE
;
A
#
# COMPACT_ATOMS: atom_id res chain seq x y z
N LYS A 1 -4.78 8.72 -29.87
CA LYS A 1 -4.42 8.47 -28.45
C LYS A 1 -2.98 8.00 -28.40
N THR A 2 -2.09 8.82 -27.88
CA THR A 2 -0.69 8.41 -27.65
C THR A 2 -0.56 8.18 -26.14
N LYS A 3 -0.35 6.92 -25.72
CA LYS A 3 -0.05 6.57 -24.35
C LYS A 3 1.45 6.40 -24.25
N VAL A 4 2.14 7.32 -23.59
CA VAL A 4 3.56 7.17 -23.28
C VAL A 4 3.64 6.56 -21.88
N VAL A 5 4.01 5.29 -21.81
CA VAL A 5 4.33 4.63 -20.56
C VAL A 5 5.84 4.43 -20.53
N GLN A 6 6.54 5.27 -19.79
CA GLN A 6 7.95 5.06 -19.51
C GLN A 6 8.03 4.31 -18.18
N MET A 7 8.26 3.01 -18.22
CA MET A 7 8.53 2.21 -17.02
C MET A 7 9.99 2.43 -16.62
N ILE A 8 10.19 3.30 -15.65
CA ILE A 8 11.45 3.37 -14.91
C ILE A 8 11.22 2.50 -13.66
N PRO A 9 12.09 1.52 -13.36
CA PRO A 9 12.00 0.80 -12.09
C PRO A 9 12.29 1.79 -10.97
N GLY A 10 11.23 2.21 -10.29
CA GLY A 10 11.26 3.18 -9.20
C GLY A 10 10.17 2.84 -8.19
N ASP A 11 10.29 3.41 -7.02
CA ASP A 11 9.32 3.21 -5.93
C ASP A 11 7.96 3.89 -6.23
N ILE A 12 7.95 4.82 -7.19
CA ILE A 12 6.75 5.57 -7.59
C ILE A 12 6.60 5.54 -9.11
N VAL A 13 5.40 5.23 -9.56
CA VAL A 13 4.99 5.31 -10.96
C VAL A 13 4.11 6.53 -11.15
N VAL A 14 4.54 7.45 -12.03
CA VAL A 14 3.73 8.61 -12.42
C VAL A 14 3.17 8.38 -13.82
N THR A 15 1.85 8.40 -13.94
CA THR A 15 1.14 8.30 -15.21
C THR A 15 0.56 9.66 -15.57
N VAL A 16 0.79 10.08 -16.80
CA VAL A 16 0.21 11.31 -17.38
C VAL A 16 -0.59 10.92 -18.60
N ASP A 17 -1.88 11.20 -18.58
CA ASP A 17 -2.78 11.03 -19.72
C ASP A 17 -3.17 12.40 -20.29
N VAL A 18 -2.97 12.58 -21.59
CA VAL A 18 -3.35 13.81 -22.31
C VAL A 18 -4.25 13.43 -23.48
N VAL A 19 -5.44 13.99 -23.49
CA VAL A 19 -6.41 13.83 -24.58
C VAL A 19 -6.73 15.18 -25.16
N VAL A 20 -6.46 15.34 -26.47
CA VAL A 20 -6.80 16.57 -27.20
C VAL A 20 -7.86 16.25 -28.25
N ASN A 21 -8.94 16.99 -28.22
CA ASN A 21 -10.02 16.95 -29.19
C ASN A 21 -10.02 18.25 -29.98
N SER A 22 -9.97 18.16 -31.31
CA SER A 22 -10.04 19.32 -32.19
C SER A 22 -11.25 19.21 -33.12
N SER A 23 -11.97 20.31 -33.32
CA SER A 23 -13.12 20.40 -34.21
C SER A 23 -12.76 21.14 -35.51
N ALA A 24 -13.59 20.95 -36.55
CA ALA A 24 -13.44 21.62 -37.84
C ALA A 24 -13.50 23.16 -37.73
N ASN A 25 -14.06 23.70 -36.67
CA ASN A 25 -14.22 25.14 -36.42
C ASN A 25 -12.98 25.76 -35.71
N LYS A 26 -11.81 25.17 -35.81
CA LYS A 26 -10.57 25.60 -35.12
C LYS A 26 -10.69 25.72 -33.61
N LYS A 27 -11.61 24.97 -33.00
CA LYS A 27 -11.72 24.85 -31.54
C LYS A 27 -11.06 23.57 -31.10
N SER A 28 -10.27 23.68 -30.05
CA SER A 28 -9.63 22.51 -29.41
C SER A 28 -9.93 22.51 -27.93
N GLU A 29 -9.97 21.30 -27.37
CA GLU A 29 -10.15 21.01 -25.95
C GLU A 29 -9.06 20.05 -25.52
N CYS A 30 -8.48 20.25 -24.35
CA CYS A 30 -7.48 19.38 -23.78
C CYS A 30 -7.93 18.88 -22.40
N GLN A 31 -7.91 17.57 -22.23
CA GLN A 31 -8.09 16.92 -20.94
C GLN A 31 -6.74 16.32 -20.53
N VAL A 32 -6.31 16.64 -19.31
CA VAL A 32 -5.06 16.13 -18.74
C VAL A 32 -5.37 15.52 -17.39
N SER A 33 -4.85 14.34 -17.14
CA SER A 33 -4.80 13.74 -15.81
C SER A 33 -3.39 13.28 -15.48
N ILE A 34 -3.01 13.45 -14.21
CA ILE A 34 -1.75 12.98 -13.66
C ILE A 34 -2.03 12.19 -12.39
N LYS A 35 -1.37 11.04 -12.24
CA LYS A 35 -1.52 10.17 -11.09
C LYS A 35 -0.16 9.61 -10.68
N ALA A 36 0.15 9.67 -9.39
CA ALA A 36 1.29 9.03 -8.77
C ALA A 36 0.83 7.84 -7.92
N ILE A 37 1.42 6.68 -8.16
CA ILE A 37 1.12 5.44 -7.44
C ILE A 37 2.43 4.93 -6.85
N GLU A 38 2.40 4.55 -5.59
CA GLU A 38 3.51 3.81 -4.98
C GLU A 38 3.53 2.38 -5.50
N ASN A 39 4.68 1.96 -6.02
CA ASN A 39 4.78 0.67 -6.73
C ASN A 39 4.67 -0.54 -5.79
N GLN A 40 5.10 -0.41 -4.54
CA GLN A 40 5.10 -1.51 -3.58
C GLN A 40 3.71 -1.80 -3.01
N THR A 41 2.93 -0.75 -2.72
CA THR A 41 1.62 -0.86 -2.07
C THR A 41 0.46 -0.71 -3.04
N ASN A 42 0.70 -0.24 -4.29
CA ASN A 42 -0.29 0.26 -5.23
C ASN A 42 -1.12 1.44 -4.66
N GLY A 43 -0.65 2.06 -3.59
CA GLY A 43 -1.29 3.21 -2.96
C GLY A 43 -1.28 4.44 -3.88
N ASN A 44 -2.41 5.14 -3.96
CA ASN A 44 -2.47 6.41 -4.68
C ASN A 44 -1.85 7.52 -3.82
N LEU A 45 -0.74 8.09 -4.26
CA LEU A 45 -0.05 9.18 -3.55
C LEU A 45 -0.62 10.55 -3.91
N ALA A 46 -0.93 10.78 -5.18
CA ALA A 46 -1.53 12.01 -5.64
C ALA A 46 -2.23 11.81 -6.99
N SER A 47 -3.28 12.56 -7.23
CA SER A 47 -3.91 12.64 -8.55
C SER A 47 -4.47 14.05 -8.75
N ALA A 48 -4.38 14.55 -9.99
CA ALA A 48 -5.02 15.78 -10.42
C ALA A 48 -5.51 15.62 -11.85
N ALA A 49 -6.61 16.29 -12.19
CA ALA A 49 -7.17 16.29 -13.53
C ALA A 49 -7.70 17.68 -13.87
N TYR A 50 -7.57 18.04 -15.15
CA TYR A 50 -8.04 19.30 -15.66
C TYR A 50 -8.62 19.14 -17.06
N ASN A 51 -9.74 19.82 -17.31
CA ASN A 51 -10.31 19.98 -18.62
C ASN A 51 -10.24 21.47 -18.97
N SER A 52 -9.58 21.78 -20.10
CA SER A 52 -9.42 23.17 -20.53
C SER A 52 -10.74 23.83 -20.98
N GLY A 53 -11.76 23.02 -21.30
CA GLY A 53 -12.88 23.49 -22.09
C GLY A 53 -12.45 23.81 -23.55
N GLN A 54 -13.35 24.42 -24.32
CA GLN A 54 -13.11 24.75 -25.72
C GLN A 54 -12.34 26.06 -25.87
N TYR A 55 -11.20 26.03 -26.53
CA TYR A 55 -10.41 27.19 -26.91
C TYR A 55 -10.38 27.38 -28.43
N MET A 56 -10.38 28.61 -28.87
CA MET A 56 -10.20 28.99 -30.30
C MET A 56 -8.70 28.89 -30.64
N THR A 57 -8.18 27.66 -30.76
CA THR A 57 -6.79 27.40 -31.11
C THR A 57 -6.66 26.11 -31.90
N THR A 58 -5.67 26.06 -32.77
CA THR A 58 -5.19 24.86 -33.47
C THR A 58 -3.85 24.35 -32.87
N ASP A 59 -3.25 25.13 -31.96
CA ASP A 59 -2.03 24.74 -31.27
C ASP A 59 -2.37 23.84 -30.06
N THR A 60 -2.35 22.54 -30.33
CA THR A 60 -2.66 21.50 -29.33
C THR A 60 -1.56 21.32 -28.30
N VAL A 61 -0.31 21.65 -28.65
CA VAL A 61 0.85 21.56 -27.76
C VAL A 61 0.77 22.66 -26.70
N LEU A 62 0.52 23.89 -27.11
CA LEU A 62 0.34 25.01 -26.19
C LEU A 62 -0.84 24.77 -25.22
N LEU A 63 -1.93 24.19 -25.73
CA LEU A 63 -3.09 23.89 -24.91
C LEU A 63 -2.81 22.78 -23.87
N ALA A 64 -2.05 21.75 -24.26
CA ALA A 64 -1.61 20.69 -23.35
C ALA A 64 -0.65 21.21 -22.27
N ASP A 65 0.32 22.07 -22.64
CA ASP A 65 1.24 22.71 -21.69
C ASP A 65 0.48 23.60 -20.69
N TYR A 66 -0.48 24.37 -21.17
CA TYR A 66 -1.34 25.16 -20.28
C TYR A 66 -2.11 24.28 -19.30
N ALA A 67 -2.72 23.20 -19.77
CA ALA A 67 -3.48 22.28 -18.92
C ALA A 67 -2.60 21.60 -17.86
N LEU A 68 -1.40 21.15 -18.24
CA LEU A 68 -0.42 20.57 -17.31
C LEU A 68 0.01 21.58 -16.22
N LYS A 69 0.28 22.82 -16.62
CA LYS A 69 0.65 23.87 -15.65
C LYS A 69 -0.48 24.14 -14.63
N LYS A 70 -1.73 24.00 -15.03
CA LYS A 70 -2.87 24.20 -14.13
C LYS A 70 -2.96 23.17 -13.02
N ILE A 71 -2.65 21.90 -13.32
CA ILE A 71 -2.73 20.80 -12.33
C ILE A 71 -1.45 20.58 -11.55
N SER A 72 -0.32 21.10 -12.02
CA SER A 72 1.00 20.82 -11.41
C SER A 72 1.06 21.16 -9.92
N ASN A 73 0.59 22.33 -9.53
CA ASN A 73 0.63 22.77 -8.13
C ASN A 73 -0.23 21.89 -7.23
N GLU A 74 -1.43 21.54 -7.67
CA GLU A 74 -2.33 20.64 -6.94
C GLU A 74 -1.71 19.25 -6.80
N PHE A 75 -1.18 18.71 -7.89
CA PHE A 75 -0.54 17.41 -7.91
C PHE A 75 0.66 17.34 -6.96
N PHE A 76 1.60 18.30 -7.06
CA PHE A 76 2.78 18.30 -6.20
C PHE A 76 2.45 18.58 -4.74
N SER A 77 1.44 19.41 -4.46
CA SER A 77 0.97 19.62 -3.09
C SER A 77 0.36 18.33 -2.50
N GLY A 78 -0.46 17.63 -3.29
CA GLY A 78 -1.02 16.34 -2.89
C GLY A 78 0.08 15.31 -2.63
N LEU A 79 1.06 15.21 -3.52
CA LEU A 79 2.20 14.31 -3.38
C LEU A 79 3.01 14.60 -2.11
N LYS A 80 3.32 15.87 -1.85
CA LYS A 80 4.02 16.31 -0.63
C LYS A 80 3.24 15.91 0.63
N ASN A 81 1.93 16.19 0.66
CA ASN A 81 1.09 15.86 1.81
C ASN A 81 1.06 14.34 2.07
N SER A 82 0.96 13.52 1.02
CA SER A 82 1.00 12.07 1.14
C SER A 82 2.34 11.58 1.72
N PHE A 83 3.46 12.14 1.27
CA PHE A 83 4.77 11.81 1.85
C PHE A 83 4.89 12.24 3.31
N GLU A 84 4.40 13.43 3.66
CA GLU A 84 4.42 13.89 5.06
C GLU A 84 3.56 12.98 5.95
N ASP A 85 2.42 12.52 5.44
CA ASP A 85 1.55 11.59 6.16
C ASP A 85 2.21 10.22 6.36
N ILE A 86 2.81 9.65 5.30
CA ILE A 86 3.52 8.38 5.37
C ILE A 86 4.71 8.47 6.35
N VAL A 87 5.47 9.57 6.33
CA VAL A 87 6.59 9.77 7.28
C VAL A 87 6.09 9.87 8.72
N LYS A 88 4.94 10.52 8.94
CA LYS A 88 4.38 10.71 10.29
C LYS A 88 3.66 9.48 10.84
N LYS A 89 2.98 8.73 9.99
CA LYS A 89 2.07 7.65 10.40
C LYS A 89 2.58 6.25 10.07
N GLY A 90 3.60 6.13 9.20
CA GLY A 90 4.00 4.87 8.60
C GLY A 90 3.12 4.49 7.41
N HIS A 91 3.39 3.31 6.82
CA HIS A 91 2.53 2.70 5.80
C HIS A 91 1.44 1.86 6.45
N GLU A 92 0.19 2.14 6.12
CA GLU A 92 -0.93 1.29 6.51
C GLU A 92 -0.93 0.01 5.65
N ILE A 93 -1.04 -1.12 6.33
CA ILE A 93 -1.17 -2.44 5.72
C ILE A 93 -2.30 -3.21 6.38
N VAL A 94 -2.83 -4.18 5.64
CA VAL A 94 -3.81 -5.16 6.13
C VAL A 94 -3.11 -6.51 6.28
N LEU A 95 -3.26 -7.13 7.44
CA LEU A 95 -2.82 -8.49 7.71
C LEU A 95 -4.05 -9.38 7.89
N ASP A 96 -4.15 -10.39 7.04
CA ASP A 96 -5.14 -11.46 7.18
C ASP A 96 -4.42 -12.77 7.48
N MET A 97 -4.76 -13.42 8.58
CA MET A 97 -4.20 -14.70 9.00
C MET A 97 -5.30 -15.75 9.10
N TYR A 98 -5.05 -16.90 8.49
CA TYR A 98 -5.98 -18.02 8.39
C TYR A 98 -5.35 -19.30 8.92
N LEU A 99 -6.14 -20.10 9.63
CA LEU A 99 -5.83 -21.51 9.80
C LEU A 99 -6.35 -22.30 8.58
N SER A 100 -5.50 -23.17 8.04
CA SER A 100 -5.92 -24.14 7.02
C SER A 100 -6.97 -25.10 7.60
N GLU A 101 -7.85 -25.60 6.75
CA GLU A 101 -8.82 -26.64 7.13
C GLU A 101 -8.16 -27.93 7.64
N SER A 102 -6.90 -28.16 7.31
CA SER A 102 -6.10 -29.28 7.80
C SER A 102 -5.74 -29.18 9.28
N VAL A 103 -5.76 -27.96 9.86
CA VAL A 103 -5.52 -27.71 11.28
C VAL A 103 -6.81 -27.92 12.05
N THR A 104 -6.94 -29.06 12.74
CA THR A 104 -8.16 -29.45 13.47
C THR A 104 -7.98 -29.55 14.97
N ASP A 105 -6.75 -29.56 15.45
CA ASP A 105 -6.34 -29.82 16.82
C ASP A 105 -5.91 -28.57 17.58
N TRP A 106 -5.85 -27.42 16.89
CA TRP A 106 -5.51 -26.13 17.45
C TRP A 106 -6.27 -24.98 16.77
N ASP A 107 -6.52 -23.91 17.52
CA ASP A 107 -7.11 -22.67 17.04
C ASP A 107 -6.50 -21.43 17.72
N PHE A 108 -6.84 -20.23 17.23
CA PHE A 108 -6.28 -18.97 17.73
C PHE A 108 -6.73 -18.58 19.14
N GLU A 109 -7.76 -19.21 19.68
CA GLU A 109 -8.25 -18.98 21.06
C GLU A 109 -7.48 -19.81 22.09
N GLN A 110 -6.59 -20.71 21.66
CA GLN A 110 -5.84 -21.63 22.52
C GLN A 110 -4.45 -21.10 22.83
N GLU A 111 -3.76 -21.76 23.75
CA GLU A 111 -2.34 -21.52 24.03
C GLU A 111 -1.52 -21.78 22.77
N ALA A 112 -0.49 -20.95 22.56
CA ALA A 112 0.42 -21.14 21.44
C ALA A 112 1.17 -22.48 21.59
N PRO A 113 1.24 -23.35 20.55
CA PRO A 113 1.84 -24.69 20.67
C PRO A 113 3.31 -24.70 21.10
N GLY A 114 4.05 -23.62 20.82
CA GLY A 114 5.45 -23.45 21.24
C GLY A 114 5.64 -22.51 22.43
N GLY A 115 4.53 -22.03 23.02
CA GLY A 115 4.50 -21.05 24.12
C GLY A 115 3.73 -21.55 25.34
N SER A 116 3.51 -20.63 26.28
CA SER A 116 2.73 -20.88 27.51
C SER A 116 1.52 -19.96 27.65
N ASP A 117 1.34 -19.05 26.72
CA ASP A 117 0.31 -18.04 26.77
C ASP A 117 -0.66 -18.19 25.57
N TYR A 118 -1.86 -17.61 25.70
CA TYR A 118 -2.85 -17.63 24.62
C TYR A 118 -2.30 -16.95 23.36
N PHE A 119 -2.45 -17.60 22.22
CA PHE A 119 -1.86 -17.12 20.97
C PHE A 119 -2.29 -15.69 20.61
N LYS A 120 -3.58 -15.38 20.74
CA LYS A 120 -4.11 -14.03 20.45
C LYS A 120 -3.45 -12.96 21.29
N ASP A 121 -3.24 -13.22 22.58
CA ASP A 121 -2.66 -12.24 23.52
C ASP A 121 -1.20 -11.98 23.16
N VAL A 122 -0.44 -13.03 22.89
CA VAL A 122 0.97 -12.92 22.46
C VAL A 122 1.09 -12.22 21.12
N PHE A 123 0.17 -12.50 20.21
CA PHE A 123 0.16 -11.87 18.88
C PHE A 123 -0.26 -10.39 18.95
N ASP A 124 -1.22 -10.03 19.79
CA ASP A 124 -1.61 -8.64 20.07
C ASP A 124 -0.44 -7.81 20.62
N GLU A 125 0.27 -8.35 21.60
CA GLU A 125 1.46 -7.70 22.16
C GLU A 125 2.59 -7.57 21.11
N TRP A 126 2.77 -8.60 20.30
CA TRP A 126 3.73 -8.57 19.22
C TRP A 126 3.38 -7.51 18.17
N LEU A 127 2.12 -7.41 17.75
CA LEU A 127 1.64 -6.37 16.83
C LEU A 127 1.87 -4.98 17.41
N ARG A 128 1.55 -4.78 18.70
CA ARG A 128 1.79 -3.50 19.38
C ARG A 128 3.24 -3.07 19.35
N SER A 129 4.16 -4.01 19.54
CA SER A 129 5.59 -3.72 19.57
C SER A 129 6.22 -3.56 18.19
N HIS A 130 5.62 -4.13 17.13
CA HIS A 130 6.14 -4.14 15.78
C HIS A 130 5.40 -3.20 14.81
N SER A 131 4.25 -2.66 15.19
CA SER A 131 3.57 -1.61 14.44
C SER A 131 4.24 -0.25 14.66
N PHE A 132 4.18 0.62 13.67
CA PHE A 132 4.73 1.97 13.77
C PHE A 132 3.97 2.78 14.84
N GLN A 133 4.69 3.25 15.85
CA GLN A 133 4.13 3.97 17.01
C GLN A 133 3.05 3.19 17.80
N GLY A 134 3.01 1.87 17.66
CA GLY A 134 2.00 1.03 18.30
C GLY A 134 0.60 1.16 17.69
N VAL A 135 0.48 1.68 16.47
CA VAL A 135 -0.81 1.90 15.80
C VAL A 135 -1.23 0.63 15.05
N TYR A 136 -2.22 -0.06 15.57
CA TYR A 136 -2.85 -1.22 14.95
C TYR A 136 -4.27 -1.40 15.46
N ASP A 137 -5.07 -2.16 14.73
CA ASP A 137 -6.42 -2.59 15.09
C ASP A 137 -6.59 -4.08 14.72
N MET A 138 -6.96 -4.91 15.67
CA MET A 138 -7.21 -6.35 15.52
C MET A 138 -8.66 -6.70 15.92
N SER A 139 -9.63 -5.87 15.58
CA SER A 139 -11.01 -5.97 16.07
C SER A 139 -11.83 -7.13 15.47
N ASN A 140 -11.43 -7.68 14.33
CA ASN A 140 -12.17 -8.71 13.60
C ASN A 140 -11.43 -10.05 13.60
N SER A 141 -11.47 -10.78 14.73
CA SER A 141 -10.83 -12.09 14.82
C SER A 141 -11.79 -13.16 15.33
N THR A 142 -11.63 -14.38 14.81
CA THR A 142 -12.34 -15.60 15.24
C THR A 142 -11.32 -16.65 15.70
N ASP A 143 -11.78 -17.84 16.01
CA ASP A 143 -10.94 -18.99 16.31
C ASP A 143 -10.02 -19.40 15.14
N LYS A 144 -10.42 -19.15 13.89
CA LYS A 144 -9.68 -19.56 12.67
C LYS A 144 -9.24 -18.43 11.76
N TYR A 145 -9.53 -17.18 12.12
CA TYR A 145 -9.22 -16.01 11.31
C TYR A 145 -8.85 -14.84 12.18
N ILE A 146 -7.77 -14.15 11.84
CA ILE A 146 -7.38 -12.88 12.42
C ILE A 146 -7.26 -11.85 11.30
N HIS A 147 -7.94 -10.72 11.48
CA HIS A 147 -7.81 -9.53 10.65
C HIS A 147 -7.21 -8.40 11.47
N ALA A 148 -6.14 -7.82 10.96
CA ALA A 148 -5.53 -6.66 11.57
C ALA A 148 -5.19 -5.59 10.52
N THR A 149 -5.48 -4.34 10.87
CA THR A 149 -4.98 -3.17 10.15
C THR A 149 -3.89 -2.52 10.99
N LEU A 150 -2.73 -2.25 10.43
CA LEU A 150 -1.62 -1.69 11.19
C LEU A 150 -0.72 -0.81 10.32
N ASN A 151 0.01 0.06 10.97
CA ASN A 151 1.01 0.88 10.30
C ASN A 151 2.40 0.27 10.50
N ILE A 152 3.18 0.15 9.43
CA ILE A 152 4.58 -0.28 9.47
C ILE A 152 5.53 0.91 9.24
N PRO A 153 6.73 0.91 9.81
CA PRO A 153 7.69 1.97 9.57
C PRO A 153 8.19 1.96 8.12
N LEU A 154 8.58 3.12 7.61
CA LEU A 154 9.24 3.24 6.30
C LEU A 154 10.69 2.75 6.31
N TRP A 155 11.32 2.83 7.47
CA TRP A 155 12.75 2.65 7.61
C TRP A 155 13.07 1.77 8.81
N ASN A 156 13.91 0.78 8.59
CA ASN A 156 14.48 -0.01 9.68
C ASN A 156 15.76 0.68 10.16
N VAL A 157 15.69 1.29 11.35
CA VAL A 157 16.80 2.08 11.93
C VAL A 157 17.99 1.18 12.24
N GLU A 158 17.76 -0.03 12.76
CA GLU A 158 18.82 -0.95 13.15
C GLU A 158 19.64 -1.43 11.95
N LYS A 159 18.95 -1.73 10.84
CA LYS A 159 19.58 -2.25 9.61
C LYS A 159 19.93 -1.14 8.63
N ASN A 160 19.60 0.11 8.95
CA ASN A 160 19.82 1.31 8.13
C ASN A 160 19.37 1.13 6.67
N ARG A 161 18.13 0.64 6.48
CA ARG A 161 17.53 0.39 5.15
C ARG A 161 16.03 0.60 5.16
N SER A 162 15.45 0.74 3.96
CA SER A 162 13.98 0.76 3.79
C SER A 162 13.35 -0.50 4.38
N TYR A 163 12.17 -0.31 4.97
CA TYR A 163 11.36 -1.38 5.53
C TYR A 163 10.07 -1.52 4.73
N THR A 164 9.82 -2.69 4.22
CA THR A 164 8.72 -2.98 3.30
C THR A 164 7.75 -3.98 3.91
N ILE A 165 6.56 -4.13 3.32
CA ILE A 165 5.59 -5.16 3.72
C ILE A 165 6.19 -6.57 3.67
N SER A 166 7.10 -6.85 2.72
CA SER A 166 7.81 -8.13 2.65
C SER A 166 8.77 -8.34 3.82
N ASN A 167 9.39 -7.26 4.32
CA ASN A 167 10.23 -7.33 5.52
C ASN A 167 9.35 -7.61 6.74
N PHE A 168 8.24 -6.89 6.89
CA PHE A 168 7.28 -7.14 7.95
C PHE A 168 6.73 -8.58 7.90
N GLY A 169 6.39 -9.09 6.70
CA GLY A 169 5.97 -10.48 6.50
C GLY A 169 7.03 -11.49 6.94
N SER A 170 8.31 -11.18 6.75
CA SER A 170 9.41 -12.02 7.24
C SER A 170 9.50 -12.02 8.76
N ASP A 171 9.25 -10.87 9.40
CA ASP A 171 9.23 -10.75 10.86
C ASP A 171 8.01 -11.48 11.45
N VAL A 172 6.82 -11.35 10.82
CA VAL A 172 5.62 -12.17 11.16
C VAL A 172 5.93 -13.66 11.06
N LYS A 173 6.56 -14.10 9.97
CA LYS A 173 6.90 -15.51 9.77
C LYS A 173 7.86 -16.03 10.83
N LYS A 174 8.82 -15.21 11.25
CA LYS A 174 9.76 -15.56 12.32
C LYS A 174 9.01 -15.71 13.65
N PHE A 175 8.21 -14.73 14.02
CA PHE A 175 7.38 -14.79 15.23
C PHE A 175 6.50 -16.05 15.25
N LEU A 176 5.79 -16.32 14.15
CA LEU A 176 4.92 -17.50 14.06
C LEU A 176 5.70 -18.82 14.24
N ARG A 177 6.89 -18.94 13.68
CA ARG A 177 7.73 -20.12 13.88
C ARG A 177 8.16 -20.30 15.32
N GLU A 178 8.43 -19.22 16.04
CA GLU A 178 8.77 -19.25 17.45
C GLU A 178 7.58 -19.67 18.30
N GLN A 179 6.36 -19.20 17.97
CA GLN A 179 5.14 -19.49 18.75
C GLN A 179 4.50 -20.84 18.40
N LEU A 180 4.64 -21.31 17.15
CA LEU A 180 4.01 -22.54 16.68
C LEU A 180 4.95 -23.76 16.77
N GLY A 181 6.25 -23.54 16.94
CA GLY A 181 7.25 -24.60 16.93
C GLY A 181 7.30 -25.34 15.59
N ASP A 182 7.56 -26.65 15.65
CA ASP A 182 7.62 -27.51 14.46
C ASP A 182 6.25 -28.12 14.08
N SER A 183 5.21 -27.87 14.88
CA SER A 183 3.87 -28.46 14.69
C SER A 183 3.15 -27.90 13.49
N TYR A 184 3.36 -26.62 13.18
CA TYR A 184 2.64 -25.90 12.11
C TYR A 184 3.59 -25.09 11.24
N ARG A 185 3.19 -24.89 9.98
CA ARG A 185 4.01 -24.19 8.98
C ARG A 185 3.33 -22.91 8.49
N PRO A 186 3.83 -21.73 8.90
CA PRO A 186 3.30 -20.48 8.37
C PRO A 186 3.82 -20.20 6.96
N SER A 187 2.87 -19.92 6.05
CA SER A 187 3.10 -19.36 4.72
C SER A 187 2.70 -17.90 4.73
N VAL A 188 3.53 -17.02 4.15
CA VAL A 188 3.30 -15.56 4.17
C VAL A 188 3.45 -15.01 2.76
N ILE A 189 2.42 -14.34 2.28
CA ILE A 189 2.35 -13.71 0.95
C ILE A 189 2.06 -12.24 1.11
N ALA A 190 2.93 -11.38 0.56
CA ALA A 190 2.75 -9.94 0.50
C ALA A 190 2.29 -9.52 -0.91
N GLN A 191 1.16 -8.81 -1.01
CA GLN A 191 0.63 -8.31 -2.27
C GLN A 191 0.03 -6.92 -2.08
N GLY A 192 0.63 -5.91 -2.67
CA GLY A 192 0.23 -4.52 -2.46
C GLY A 192 0.32 -4.14 -0.98
N GLN A 193 -0.78 -3.65 -0.40
CA GLN A 193 -0.89 -3.30 1.01
C GLN A 193 -1.38 -4.47 1.89
N LYS A 194 -1.54 -5.66 1.32
CA LYS A 194 -2.08 -6.82 2.01
C LYS A 194 -1.00 -7.86 2.28
N LEU A 195 -0.95 -8.32 3.53
CA LEU A 195 -0.17 -9.47 3.98
C LEU A 195 -1.14 -10.62 4.29
N THR A 196 -1.04 -11.71 3.57
CA THR A 196 -1.83 -12.92 3.81
C THR A 196 -0.96 -13.98 4.45
N VAL A 197 -1.39 -14.49 5.56
CA VAL A 197 -0.74 -15.56 6.32
C VAL A 197 -1.65 -16.79 6.34
N THR A 198 -1.11 -17.95 5.99
CA THR A 198 -1.81 -19.23 6.12
C THR A 198 -0.97 -20.16 6.99
N ILE A 199 -1.57 -20.75 8.00
CA ILE A 199 -0.95 -21.72 8.91
C ILE A 199 -1.50 -23.11 8.56
N GLU A 200 -0.58 -24.04 8.24
CA GLU A 200 -0.84 -25.43 7.85
C GLU A 200 -0.25 -26.43 8.83
#